data_cbdd0d99cf75a8c9310327446c96db2e
#
_entry.id   cbdd0d99cf75a8c9310327446c96db2e
#
_cell.length_a   1.000
_cell.length_b   1.000
_cell.length_c   1.000
_cell.angle_alpha   90.00
_cell.angle_beta   90.00
_cell.angle_gamma   90.00
#
_symmetry.space_group_name_H-M   'P 1'
#
loop_
_entity.id
_entity.type
_entity.pdbx_description
1 polymer ?
#
loop_
_entity_poly.entity_id
_entity_poly.type
_entity_poly.pdbx_seq_one_letter_code
_entity_poly.pdbx_strand_id
1 'polypeptide(L)'
;TVAGAHGKTTTSSLLSHILVHAGTGELADPSYAIGGTIQAPGGAVLDGGHAGRGDVLVAEADESDGSFCKYRPSIAVITNALADHLDHYGDEAHYCAAFVDHAGHASGHVVMTGDDEGAVAVLRDLDPSVARRTIVYATKDADQIGDLRGATLVRIDAEHESADSGRETFTVHVPASLASVCGCGDADLALPVSLAIPGMHNARNATAAILAAMLLGVTPEAAAQAASTFLGASRRFQMRGEENGVTVVDDYAHHPTEISALLDAARRRYPRSVIRVLFQPHLFSRTRTFAHEFAEALSKADDVIVTGIFPARELQRDFPDVSAMTIVDAAQDVPHASAQGDGTWISAVDDMQVAAQMLAMRCRPTDVVFTVGAGDITAMGAVILHALGARHN
;
A
#
# COMPACT_ATOMS: atom_id res chain seq x y z
N THR A 1 0.07 -16.24 5.61
CA THR A 1 -0.95 -15.46 4.89
C THR A 1 -0.81 -13.98 5.19
N VAL A 2 -1.17 -13.13 4.22
CA VAL A 2 -1.20 -11.68 4.39
C VAL A 2 -2.59 -11.16 4.02
N ALA A 3 -3.31 -10.63 4.99
CA ALA A 3 -4.66 -10.08 4.88
C ALA A 3 -4.70 -8.58 5.24
N GLY A 4 -5.79 -7.91 4.88
CA GLY A 4 -6.07 -6.51 5.19
C GLY A 4 -6.63 -5.74 4.00
N ALA A 5 -7.39 -4.68 4.18
CA ALA A 5 -7.96 -3.90 3.09
C ALA A 5 -6.86 -3.37 2.14
N HIS A 6 -5.73 -2.92 2.70
CA HIS A 6 -4.62 -2.34 1.96
C HIS A 6 -3.27 -2.97 2.33
N GLY A 7 -2.29 -2.92 1.41
CA GLY A 7 -0.92 -3.37 1.68
C GLY A 7 -0.65 -4.85 1.47
N LYS A 8 -1.66 -5.69 1.24
CA LYS A 8 -1.52 -7.16 1.03
C LYS A 8 -0.45 -7.50 -0.01
N THR A 9 -0.62 -7.01 -1.23
CA THR A 9 0.26 -7.30 -2.37
C THR A 9 1.71 -6.87 -2.10
N THR A 10 1.89 -5.66 -1.56
CA THR A 10 3.23 -5.16 -1.24
C THR A 10 3.90 -5.98 -0.14
N THR A 11 3.18 -6.32 0.93
CA THR A 11 3.72 -7.11 2.05
C THR A 11 4.02 -8.56 1.63
N SER A 12 3.14 -9.20 0.87
CA SER A 12 3.35 -10.55 0.34
C SER A 12 4.55 -10.59 -0.61
N SER A 13 4.65 -9.59 -1.50
CA SER A 13 5.78 -9.46 -2.44
C SER A 13 7.10 -9.23 -1.69
N LEU A 14 7.11 -8.34 -0.68
CA LEU A 14 8.26 -8.09 0.18
C LEU A 14 8.70 -9.34 0.93
N LEU A 15 7.76 -10.06 1.55
CA LEU A 15 8.08 -11.30 2.27
C LEU A 15 8.67 -12.35 1.33
N SER A 16 8.06 -12.55 0.15
CA SER A 16 8.59 -13.47 -0.86
C SER A 16 9.99 -13.04 -1.33
N HIS A 17 10.20 -11.74 -1.57
CA HIS A 17 11.50 -11.19 -1.94
C HIS A 17 12.56 -11.43 -0.84
N ILE A 18 12.21 -11.18 0.43
CA ILE A 18 13.11 -11.43 1.56
C ILE A 18 13.49 -12.91 1.62
N LEU A 19 12.54 -13.83 1.51
CA LEU A 19 12.80 -15.26 1.56
C LEU A 19 13.71 -15.72 0.41
N VAL A 20 13.46 -15.26 -0.81
CA VAL A 20 14.29 -15.58 -1.99
C VAL A 20 15.73 -15.07 -1.84
N HIS A 21 15.94 -13.88 -1.25
CA HIS A 21 17.26 -13.25 -1.21
C HIS A 21 18.03 -13.47 0.09
N ALA A 22 17.34 -13.77 1.18
CA ALA A 22 17.94 -13.96 2.51
C ALA A 22 17.60 -15.32 3.15
N GLY A 23 16.65 -16.07 2.62
CA GLY A 23 16.32 -17.41 3.09
C GLY A 23 17.44 -18.39 2.79
N THR A 24 17.57 -19.40 3.66
CA THR A 24 18.55 -20.51 3.51
C THR A 24 17.82 -21.85 3.54
N GLY A 25 18.39 -22.86 2.90
CA GLY A 25 17.78 -24.20 2.84
C GLY A 25 16.37 -24.16 2.24
N GLU A 26 15.39 -24.67 2.95
CA GLU A 26 13.99 -24.75 2.51
C GLU A 26 13.28 -23.40 2.44
N LEU A 27 13.84 -22.33 3.01
CA LEU A 27 13.29 -20.99 2.91
C LEU A 27 13.69 -20.26 1.62
N ALA A 28 14.75 -20.69 0.92
CA ALA A 28 15.34 -19.96 -0.20
C ALA A 28 14.51 -20.02 -1.50
N ASP A 29 13.58 -20.98 -1.64
CA ASP A 29 12.71 -21.15 -2.81
C ASP A 29 11.25 -21.29 -2.36
N PRO A 30 10.64 -20.22 -1.76
CA PRO A 30 9.25 -20.28 -1.29
C PRO A 30 8.27 -20.37 -2.46
N SER A 31 7.17 -21.08 -2.27
CA SER A 31 5.99 -20.88 -3.12
C SER A 31 5.31 -19.57 -2.76
N TYR A 32 4.72 -18.89 -3.74
CA TYR A 32 3.90 -17.71 -3.45
C TYR A 32 2.71 -17.57 -4.41
N ALA A 33 1.62 -17.00 -3.88
CA ALA A 33 0.42 -16.62 -4.60
C ALA A 33 0.04 -15.19 -4.21
N ILE A 34 0.29 -14.24 -5.09
CA ILE A 34 0.20 -12.79 -4.85
C ILE A 34 -0.70 -12.19 -5.93
N GLY A 35 -1.58 -11.27 -5.56
CA GLY A 35 -2.55 -10.62 -6.46
C GLY A 35 -1.96 -9.59 -7.44
N GLY A 36 -0.66 -9.61 -7.67
CA GLY A 36 0.04 -8.70 -8.58
C GLY A 36 1.40 -9.27 -9.00
N THR A 37 2.12 -8.55 -9.84
CA THR A 37 3.47 -8.90 -10.27
C THR A 37 4.51 -8.13 -9.47
N ILE A 38 5.73 -8.67 -9.37
CA ILE A 38 6.84 -8.10 -8.59
C ILE A 38 7.82 -7.46 -9.56
N GLN A 39 8.25 -6.23 -9.29
CA GLN A 39 9.26 -5.54 -10.09
C GLN A 39 10.64 -6.15 -9.82
N ALA A 40 11.41 -6.38 -10.89
CA ALA A 40 12.76 -6.90 -10.84
C ALA A 40 13.75 -5.94 -11.53
N PRO A 41 15.06 -6.07 -11.25
CA PRO A 41 16.09 -5.23 -11.87
C PRO A 41 16.04 -5.25 -13.40
N GLY A 42 16.38 -4.10 -14.01
CA GLY A 42 16.38 -3.96 -15.47
C GLY A 42 14.98 -3.82 -16.09
N GLY A 43 13.94 -3.55 -15.30
CA GLY A 43 12.57 -3.40 -15.78
C GLY A 43 11.85 -4.75 -16.02
N ALA A 44 12.46 -5.86 -15.61
CA ALA A 44 11.80 -7.16 -15.62
C ALA A 44 10.68 -7.22 -14.59
N VAL A 45 9.73 -8.12 -14.83
CA VAL A 45 8.58 -8.35 -13.96
C VAL A 45 8.47 -9.84 -13.69
N LEU A 46 8.35 -10.22 -12.43
CA LEU A 46 8.09 -11.60 -12.00
C LEU A 46 6.60 -11.78 -11.79
N ASP A 47 6.07 -12.93 -12.22
CA ASP A 47 4.67 -13.29 -11.99
C ASP A 47 4.36 -13.37 -10.50
N GLY A 48 3.10 -13.08 -10.13
CA GLY A 48 2.62 -13.18 -8.75
C GLY A 48 2.40 -14.62 -8.27
N GLY A 49 2.57 -15.62 -9.14
CA GLY A 49 2.47 -17.05 -8.84
C GLY A 49 3.78 -17.76 -9.07
N HIS A 50 4.27 -18.48 -8.05
CA HIS A 50 5.47 -19.32 -8.13
C HIS A 50 5.29 -20.60 -7.31
N ALA A 51 5.63 -21.73 -7.89
CA ALA A 51 5.69 -23.01 -7.20
C ALA A 51 7.15 -23.31 -6.86
N GLY A 52 7.55 -22.94 -5.66
CA GLY A 52 8.89 -23.21 -5.13
C GLY A 52 9.02 -24.64 -4.61
N ARG A 53 10.24 -25.05 -4.31
CA ARG A 53 10.58 -26.36 -3.73
C ARG A 53 10.74 -26.33 -2.23
N GLY A 54 10.68 -25.14 -1.63
CA GLY A 54 10.76 -24.97 -0.19
C GLY A 54 9.43 -25.23 0.50
N ASP A 55 9.46 -25.26 1.84
CA ASP A 55 8.30 -25.60 2.66
C ASP A 55 7.37 -24.41 2.99
N VAL A 56 7.71 -23.22 2.50
CA VAL A 56 6.94 -22.00 2.77
C VAL A 56 6.05 -21.65 1.59
N LEU A 57 4.78 -21.38 1.87
CA LEU A 57 3.85 -20.71 0.97
C LEU A 57 3.52 -19.32 1.51
N VAL A 58 3.84 -18.28 0.75
CA VAL A 58 3.36 -16.91 1.00
C VAL A 58 2.09 -16.71 0.19
N ALA A 59 0.95 -16.55 0.87
CA ALA A 59 -0.34 -16.36 0.22
C ALA A 59 -0.93 -14.99 0.56
N GLU A 60 -1.26 -14.21 -0.45
CA GLU A 60 -2.15 -13.06 -0.29
C GLU A 60 -3.55 -13.58 0.02
N ALA A 61 -4.13 -13.15 1.14
CA ALA A 61 -5.41 -13.62 1.64
C ALA A 61 -6.43 -12.49 1.48
N ASP A 62 -7.19 -12.56 0.38
CA ASP A 62 -8.18 -11.54 0.03
C ASP A 62 -9.43 -11.69 0.92
N GLU A 63 -9.77 -10.60 1.60
CA GLU A 63 -10.91 -10.55 2.51
C GLU A 63 -12.24 -10.27 1.81
N SER A 64 -12.23 -9.85 0.54
CA SER A 64 -13.39 -9.27 -0.16
C SER A 64 -14.65 -10.17 -0.20
N ASP A 65 -14.47 -11.49 -0.17
CA ASP A 65 -15.56 -12.50 -0.21
C ASP A 65 -15.58 -13.43 1.02
N GLY A 66 -14.78 -13.10 2.05
CA GLY A 66 -14.67 -13.90 3.28
C GLY A 66 -13.92 -15.22 3.11
N SER A 67 -13.43 -15.55 1.93
CA SER A 67 -12.72 -16.82 1.67
C SER A 67 -11.41 -16.95 2.44
N PHE A 68 -10.79 -15.81 2.84
CA PHE A 68 -9.56 -15.79 3.64
C PHE A 68 -9.70 -16.47 5.02
N CYS A 69 -10.91 -16.55 5.58
CA CYS A 69 -11.19 -17.31 6.80
C CYS A 69 -10.99 -18.83 6.64
N LYS A 70 -10.88 -19.34 5.41
CA LYS A 70 -10.62 -20.77 5.15
C LYS A 70 -9.15 -21.16 5.31
N TYR A 71 -8.23 -20.20 5.29
CA TYR A 71 -6.81 -20.46 5.51
C TYR A 71 -6.54 -20.92 6.95
N ARG A 72 -5.51 -21.74 7.10
CA ARG A 72 -4.97 -22.22 8.39
C ARG A 72 -3.46 -21.94 8.39
N PRO A 73 -3.05 -20.68 8.50
CA PRO A 73 -1.65 -20.31 8.39
C PRO A 73 -0.85 -20.68 9.64
N SER A 74 0.47 -20.85 9.48
CA SER A 74 1.38 -20.81 10.61
C SER A 74 1.58 -19.39 11.13
N ILE A 75 1.65 -18.42 10.21
CA ILE A 75 1.76 -16.99 10.53
C ILE A 75 0.66 -16.24 9.76
N ALA A 76 -0.19 -15.51 10.47
CA ALA A 76 -1.16 -14.59 9.89
C ALA A 76 -0.65 -13.15 10.00
N VAL A 77 -0.48 -12.47 8.88
CA VAL A 77 -0.16 -11.05 8.84
C VAL A 77 -1.43 -10.26 8.54
N ILE A 78 -1.74 -9.24 9.37
CA ILE A 78 -2.86 -8.33 9.19
C ILE A 78 -2.32 -6.91 9.06
N THR A 79 -2.37 -6.38 7.83
CA THR A 79 -1.80 -5.06 7.52
C THR A 79 -2.68 -3.91 8.00
N ASN A 80 -3.97 -4.09 8.02
CA ASN A 80 -5.03 -3.23 8.58
C ASN A 80 -6.36 -3.98 8.53
N ALA A 81 -7.38 -3.43 9.18
CA ALA A 81 -8.76 -3.92 9.10
C ALA A 81 -9.72 -2.73 8.90
N LEU A 82 -9.32 -1.80 8.01
CA LEU A 82 -10.17 -0.69 7.60
C LEU A 82 -11.41 -1.23 6.89
N ALA A 83 -12.59 -0.81 7.32
CA ALA A 83 -13.85 -1.31 6.79
C ALA A 83 -13.97 -1.09 5.28
N ASP A 84 -14.00 -2.17 4.54
CA ASP A 84 -14.25 -2.24 3.10
C ASP A 84 -15.19 -3.43 2.82
N HIS A 85 -15.68 -3.58 1.61
CA HIS A 85 -16.54 -4.68 1.18
C HIS A 85 -17.79 -4.89 2.07
N LEU A 86 -18.38 -3.79 2.59
CA LEU A 86 -19.58 -3.85 3.43
C LEU A 86 -20.80 -4.38 2.69
N ASP A 87 -20.79 -4.42 1.37
CA ASP A 87 -21.75 -5.11 0.53
C ASP A 87 -21.75 -6.64 0.78
N HIS A 88 -20.59 -7.21 1.15
CA HIS A 88 -20.47 -8.62 1.54
C HIS A 88 -20.72 -8.85 3.03
N TYR A 89 -20.12 -8.02 3.89
CA TYR A 89 -20.14 -8.22 5.34
C TYR A 89 -21.35 -7.61 6.05
N GLY A 90 -22.03 -6.66 5.41
CA GLY A 90 -23.17 -5.94 5.97
C GLY A 90 -22.78 -4.75 6.84
N ASP A 91 -21.84 -4.92 7.77
CA ASP A 91 -21.34 -3.87 8.65
C ASP A 91 -19.87 -4.10 9.07
N GLU A 92 -19.30 -3.09 9.72
CA GLU A 92 -17.93 -3.10 10.21
C GLU A 92 -17.67 -4.17 11.29
N ALA A 93 -18.65 -4.47 12.13
CA ALA A 93 -18.51 -5.45 13.19
C ALA A 93 -18.33 -6.87 12.61
N HIS A 94 -19.11 -7.24 11.59
CA HIS A 94 -18.95 -8.51 10.88
C HIS A 94 -17.64 -8.56 10.10
N TYR A 95 -17.21 -7.44 9.50
CA TYR A 95 -15.92 -7.33 8.84
C TYR A 95 -14.77 -7.60 9.82
N CYS A 96 -14.73 -6.91 10.97
CA CYS A 96 -13.73 -7.15 12.01
C CYS A 96 -13.78 -8.58 12.56
N ALA A 97 -14.98 -9.14 12.77
CA ALA A 97 -15.13 -10.52 13.25
C ALA A 97 -14.50 -11.57 12.30
N ALA A 98 -14.53 -11.33 10.98
CA ALA A 98 -13.86 -12.18 10.02
C ALA A 98 -12.32 -12.15 10.18
N PHE A 99 -11.74 -11.02 10.52
CA PHE A 99 -10.30 -10.93 10.85
C PHE A 99 -9.95 -11.62 12.17
N VAL A 100 -10.83 -11.53 13.18
CA VAL A 100 -10.68 -12.29 14.43
C VAL A 100 -10.67 -13.79 14.16
N ASP A 101 -11.60 -14.28 13.33
CA ASP A 101 -11.65 -15.69 12.90
C ASP A 101 -10.36 -16.09 12.17
N HIS A 102 -9.93 -15.30 11.18
CA HIS A 102 -8.69 -15.54 10.43
C HIS A 102 -7.46 -15.60 11.35
N ALA A 103 -7.29 -14.61 12.25
CA ALA A 103 -6.21 -14.59 13.23
C ALA A 103 -6.26 -15.79 14.18
N GLY A 104 -7.47 -16.20 14.59
CA GLY A 104 -7.70 -17.37 15.43
C GLY A 104 -7.22 -18.68 14.80
N HIS A 105 -7.24 -18.77 13.48
CA HIS A 105 -6.77 -19.93 12.72
C HIS A 105 -5.23 -20.04 12.61
N ALA A 106 -4.49 -19.00 12.95
CA ALA A 106 -3.03 -19.08 12.93
C ALA A 106 -2.52 -20.06 13.98
N SER A 107 -1.72 -21.04 13.59
CA SER A 107 -1.17 -22.05 14.52
C SER A 107 0.06 -21.55 15.30
N GLY A 108 0.83 -20.62 14.73
CA GLY A 108 2.03 -20.01 15.33
C GLY A 108 1.74 -18.58 15.81
N HIS A 109 2.03 -17.58 15.00
CA HIS A 109 1.98 -16.17 15.39
C HIS A 109 0.99 -15.36 14.54
N VAL A 110 0.51 -14.25 15.11
CA VAL A 110 -0.16 -13.18 14.37
C VAL A 110 0.76 -11.97 14.36
N VAL A 111 0.92 -11.31 13.20
CA VAL A 111 1.67 -10.07 13.04
C VAL A 111 0.69 -9.01 12.55
N MET A 112 0.46 -7.95 13.31
CA MET A 112 -0.55 -6.96 12.95
C MET A 112 -0.13 -5.54 13.29
N THR A 113 -0.70 -4.57 12.60
CA THR A 113 -0.42 -3.16 12.88
C THR A 113 -1.16 -2.66 14.12
N GLY A 114 -0.52 -1.78 14.90
CA GLY A 114 -1.16 -1.00 15.96
C GLY A 114 -1.54 0.42 15.53
N ASP A 115 -1.25 0.79 14.29
CA ASP A 115 -1.53 2.13 13.77
C ASP A 115 -2.93 2.25 13.16
N ASP A 116 -3.63 1.15 12.95
CA ASP A 116 -4.98 1.07 12.38
C ASP A 116 -6.02 0.73 13.45
N GLU A 117 -7.09 1.52 13.53
CA GLU A 117 -8.12 1.36 14.56
C GLU A 117 -8.91 0.04 14.42
N GLY A 118 -9.16 -0.40 13.18
CA GLY A 118 -9.80 -1.68 12.91
C GLY A 118 -8.93 -2.86 13.36
N ALA A 119 -7.62 -2.83 13.06
CA ALA A 119 -6.70 -3.85 13.54
C ALA A 119 -6.60 -3.87 15.08
N VAL A 120 -6.62 -2.70 15.72
CA VAL A 120 -6.68 -2.62 17.20
C VAL A 120 -8.00 -3.18 17.74
N ALA A 121 -9.12 -2.95 17.06
CA ALA A 121 -10.41 -3.57 17.42
C ALA A 121 -10.33 -5.11 17.30
N VAL A 122 -9.76 -5.62 16.21
CA VAL A 122 -9.49 -7.07 16.05
C VAL A 122 -8.66 -7.62 17.22
N LEU A 123 -7.56 -6.93 17.61
CA LEU A 123 -6.72 -7.34 18.74
C LEU A 123 -7.52 -7.45 20.05
N ARG A 124 -8.44 -6.52 20.30
CA ARG A 124 -9.30 -6.51 21.51
C ARG A 124 -10.21 -7.73 21.59
N ASP A 125 -10.64 -8.25 20.44
CA ASP A 125 -11.60 -9.36 20.36
C ASP A 125 -10.92 -10.72 20.19
N LEU A 126 -9.58 -10.80 20.04
CA LEU A 126 -8.84 -12.06 19.97
C LEU A 126 -9.00 -12.87 21.26
N ASP A 127 -9.01 -14.20 21.12
CA ASP A 127 -8.82 -15.08 22.28
C ASP A 127 -7.52 -14.73 23.01
N PRO A 128 -7.49 -14.76 24.36
CA PRO A 128 -6.29 -14.44 25.14
C PRO A 128 -5.06 -15.26 24.77
N SER A 129 -5.23 -16.50 24.29
CA SER A 129 -4.13 -17.35 23.84
C SER A 129 -3.56 -16.88 22.50
N VAL A 130 -4.39 -16.34 21.63
CA VAL A 130 -3.98 -15.75 20.34
C VAL A 130 -3.33 -14.39 20.58
N ALA A 131 -3.94 -13.54 21.41
CA ALA A 131 -3.39 -12.22 21.75
C ALA A 131 -1.95 -12.32 22.30
N ARG A 132 -1.66 -13.25 23.20
CA ARG A 132 -0.30 -13.43 23.76
C ARG A 132 0.76 -13.88 22.74
N ARG A 133 0.41 -14.44 21.61
CA ARG A 133 1.30 -14.81 20.50
C ARG A 133 1.20 -13.83 19.32
N THR A 134 0.54 -12.70 19.54
CA THR A 134 0.45 -11.61 18.57
C THR A 134 1.61 -10.64 18.74
N ILE A 135 2.17 -10.22 17.61
CA ILE A 135 3.18 -9.18 17.50
C ILE A 135 2.51 -7.97 16.87
N VAL A 136 2.47 -6.88 17.62
CA VAL A 136 1.92 -5.60 17.15
C VAL A 136 3.07 -4.71 16.74
N TYR A 137 3.11 -4.29 15.48
CA TYR A 137 4.06 -3.29 15.00
C TYR A 137 3.37 -1.94 14.81
N ALA A 138 4.01 -0.85 15.26
CA ALA A 138 3.42 0.47 15.22
C ALA A 138 4.44 1.61 15.22
N THR A 139 4.03 2.76 14.69
CA THR A 139 4.71 4.05 14.90
C THR A 139 4.29 4.71 16.21
N LYS A 140 3.16 4.27 16.78
CA LYS A 140 2.59 4.72 18.05
C LYS A 140 3.21 3.99 19.25
N ASP A 141 3.22 4.65 20.39
CA ASP A 141 3.56 4.03 21.69
C ASP A 141 2.40 3.19 22.25
N ALA A 142 2.71 2.30 23.20
CA ALA A 142 1.71 1.42 23.81
C ALA A 142 0.53 2.17 24.44
N ASP A 143 0.76 3.33 25.06
CA ASP A 143 -0.27 4.16 25.66
C ASP A 143 -1.22 4.78 24.62
N GLN A 144 -0.73 5.03 23.42
CA GLN A 144 -1.52 5.53 22.29
C GLN A 144 -2.35 4.42 21.61
N ILE A 145 -1.86 3.17 21.62
CA ILE A 145 -2.57 2.00 21.06
C ILE A 145 -3.63 1.51 22.04
N GLY A 146 -3.32 1.53 23.36
CA GLY A 146 -4.14 1.04 24.44
C GLY A 146 -3.77 -0.36 24.92
N ASP A 147 -4.75 -1.16 25.38
CA ASP A 147 -4.49 -2.50 25.92
C ASP A 147 -4.03 -3.48 24.83
N LEU A 148 -2.77 -3.86 24.90
CA LEU A 148 -2.16 -4.85 23.99
C LEU A 148 -2.53 -6.30 24.32
N ARG A 149 -3.26 -6.57 25.40
CA ARG A 149 -3.73 -7.91 25.82
C ARG A 149 -2.61 -8.97 25.94
N GLY A 150 -1.40 -8.52 26.23
CA GLY A 150 -0.21 -9.37 26.33
C GLY A 150 0.50 -9.62 24.98
N ALA A 151 0.10 -8.94 23.91
CA ALA A 151 0.84 -8.94 22.65
C ALA A 151 2.18 -8.21 22.81
N THR A 152 3.16 -8.62 22.00
CA THR A 152 4.49 -7.99 21.96
C THR A 152 4.47 -6.78 21.02
N LEU A 153 4.88 -5.61 21.53
CA LEU A 153 5.00 -4.40 20.71
C LEU A 153 6.38 -4.30 20.07
N VAL A 154 6.38 -4.04 18.77
CA VAL A 154 7.55 -3.66 17.95
C VAL A 154 7.36 -2.24 17.47
N ARG A 155 8.27 -1.34 17.83
CA ARG A 155 8.21 0.06 17.47
C ARG A 155 8.88 0.33 16.13
N ILE A 156 8.30 1.26 15.38
CA ILE A 156 8.87 1.80 14.14
C ILE A 156 9.19 3.28 14.42
N ASP A 157 10.45 3.63 14.41
CA ASP A 157 10.88 5.02 14.43
C ASP A 157 11.24 5.44 13.00
N ALA A 158 10.42 6.33 12.44
CA ALA A 158 10.66 6.87 11.11
C ALA A 158 11.52 8.10 11.18
N GLU A 159 12.57 8.13 10.40
CA GLU A 159 13.34 9.35 10.17
C GLU A 159 12.52 10.29 9.29
N HIS A 160 12.30 11.53 9.76
CA HIS A 160 11.45 12.50 9.06
C HIS A 160 12.07 13.06 7.77
N GLU A 161 13.34 12.77 7.46
CA GLU A 161 14.07 13.34 6.33
C GLU A 161 14.79 12.28 5.49
N SER A 162 14.09 11.69 4.52
CA SER A 162 14.77 10.96 3.45
C SER A 162 14.82 11.76 2.12
N ALA A 163 14.64 13.08 2.17
CA ALA A 163 14.45 13.92 1.00
C ALA A 163 15.60 13.86 -0.03
N ASP A 164 16.83 13.64 0.40
CA ASP A 164 18.00 13.67 -0.51
C ASP A 164 18.31 12.30 -1.13
N SER A 165 18.02 11.18 -0.45
CA SER A 165 18.32 9.84 -0.97
C SER A 165 17.18 9.26 -1.82
N GLY A 166 15.97 9.78 -1.67
CA GLY A 166 14.76 9.26 -2.28
C GLY A 166 14.36 7.89 -1.77
N ARG A 167 14.92 7.45 -0.64
CA ARG A 167 14.62 6.18 0.03
C ARG A 167 13.80 6.43 1.30
N GLU A 168 12.97 5.47 1.70
CA GLU A 168 12.28 5.50 2.99
C GLU A 168 13.17 4.86 4.04
N THR A 169 13.61 5.64 5.04
CA THR A 169 14.50 5.17 6.12
C THR A 169 13.77 5.18 7.45
N PHE A 170 13.94 4.13 8.22
CA PHE A 170 13.32 3.95 9.53
C PHE A 170 14.10 2.91 10.35
N THR A 171 13.84 2.86 11.66
CA THR A 171 14.41 1.86 12.56
C THR A 171 13.27 1.02 13.15
N VAL A 172 13.44 -0.31 13.11
CA VAL A 172 12.53 -1.27 13.75
C VAL A 172 13.13 -1.68 15.10
N HIS A 173 12.44 -1.39 16.20
CA HIS A 173 12.84 -1.76 17.54
C HIS A 173 12.17 -3.06 17.95
N VAL A 174 12.95 -4.15 17.96
CA VAL A 174 12.50 -5.48 18.32
C VAL A 174 12.88 -5.75 19.77
N PRO A 175 11.92 -5.98 20.69
CA PRO A 175 12.23 -6.26 22.09
C PRO A 175 12.91 -7.62 22.26
N ALA A 176 13.73 -7.75 23.30
CA ALA A 176 14.50 -8.95 23.64
C ALA A 176 13.63 -10.22 23.68
N SER A 177 12.40 -10.10 24.17
CA SER A 177 11.44 -11.21 24.23
C SER A 177 11.13 -11.79 22.85
N LEU A 178 10.98 -10.94 21.83
CA LEU A 178 10.75 -11.38 20.46
C LEU A 178 12.04 -11.82 19.77
N ALA A 179 13.16 -11.13 20.02
CA ALA A 179 14.47 -11.52 19.51
C ALA A 179 14.81 -12.96 19.94
N SER A 180 14.53 -13.31 21.20
CA SER A 180 14.70 -14.66 21.74
C SER A 180 13.80 -15.69 21.04
N VAL A 181 12.52 -15.37 20.81
CA VAL A 181 11.58 -16.23 20.05
C VAL A 181 12.07 -16.50 18.63
N CYS A 182 12.64 -15.49 17.97
CA CYS A 182 13.20 -15.62 16.62
C CYS A 182 14.61 -16.26 16.60
N GLY A 183 15.20 -16.62 17.76
CA GLY A 183 16.56 -17.18 17.85
C GLY A 183 17.68 -16.16 17.56
N CYS A 184 17.38 -14.87 17.70
CA CYS A 184 18.29 -13.75 17.38
C CYS A 184 19.03 -13.20 18.61
N GLY A 185 18.98 -13.90 19.77
CA GLY A 185 19.60 -13.48 21.03
C GLY A 185 18.59 -12.93 22.04
N ASP A 186 19.09 -12.53 23.22
CA ASP A 186 18.29 -12.12 24.37
C ASP A 186 18.40 -10.61 24.68
N ALA A 187 18.67 -9.80 23.67
CA ALA A 187 18.78 -8.35 23.80
C ALA A 187 17.80 -7.62 22.85
N ASP A 188 17.43 -6.40 23.22
CA ASP A 188 16.69 -5.53 22.32
C ASP A 188 17.52 -5.24 21.06
N LEU A 189 16.86 -5.25 19.90
CA LEU A 189 17.49 -4.96 18.63
C LEU A 189 16.94 -3.64 18.08
N ALA A 190 17.83 -2.79 17.57
CA ALA A 190 17.49 -1.63 16.76
C ALA A 190 17.95 -1.93 15.32
N LEU A 191 17.00 -2.22 14.44
CA LEU A 191 17.25 -2.66 13.08
C LEU A 191 17.00 -1.50 12.10
N PRO A 192 18.07 -0.89 11.55
CA PRO A 192 17.91 0.15 10.53
C PRO A 192 17.46 -0.48 9.20
N VAL A 193 16.46 0.13 8.58
CA VAL A 193 15.88 -0.30 7.30
C VAL A 193 15.87 0.89 6.33
N SER A 194 16.19 0.62 5.07
CA SER A 194 16.18 1.62 4.00
C SER A 194 15.52 1.01 2.76
N LEU A 195 14.30 1.48 2.42
CA LEU A 195 13.53 0.96 1.29
C LEU A 195 13.72 1.81 0.04
N ALA A 196 13.69 1.18 -1.14
CA ALA A 196 13.63 1.89 -2.42
C ALA A 196 12.23 2.44 -2.71
N ILE A 197 11.19 1.84 -2.14
CA ILE A 197 9.80 2.29 -2.26
C ILE A 197 9.46 3.27 -1.15
N PRO A 198 8.91 4.46 -1.48
CA PRO A 198 8.67 5.52 -0.49
C PRO A 198 7.39 5.32 0.29
N GLY A 199 7.28 6.02 1.41
CA GLY A 199 6.07 6.19 2.19
C GLY A 199 5.99 5.35 3.45
N MET A 200 5.45 5.96 4.51
CA MET A 200 5.29 5.33 5.82
C MET A 200 4.46 4.03 5.79
N HIS A 201 3.47 3.96 4.88
CA HIS A 201 2.72 2.73 4.67
C HIS A 201 3.62 1.58 4.19
N ASN A 202 4.66 1.88 3.38
CA ASN A 202 5.64 0.88 2.95
C ASN A 202 6.63 0.53 4.06
N ALA A 203 6.97 1.45 4.96
CA ALA A 203 7.74 1.13 6.16
C ALA A 203 6.98 0.13 7.06
N ARG A 204 5.66 0.31 7.23
CA ARG A 204 4.78 -0.63 7.94
C ARG A 204 4.71 -1.99 7.23
N ASN A 205 4.48 -2.00 5.92
CA ASN A 205 4.44 -3.24 5.12
C ASN A 205 5.76 -4.01 5.21
N ALA A 206 6.89 -3.30 5.15
CA ALA A 206 8.21 -3.91 5.26
C ALA A 206 8.49 -4.45 6.68
N THR A 207 8.07 -3.72 7.71
CA THR A 207 8.19 -4.21 9.09
C THR A 207 7.41 -5.51 9.27
N ALA A 208 6.17 -5.60 8.77
CA ALA A 208 5.38 -6.82 8.83
C ALA A 208 6.08 -7.99 8.10
N ALA A 209 6.61 -7.75 6.90
CA ALA A 209 7.33 -8.76 6.12
C ALA A 209 8.64 -9.20 6.80
N ILE A 210 9.42 -8.27 7.36
CA ILE A 210 10.65 -8.56 8.11
C ILE A 210 10.33 -9.41 9.34
N LEU A 211 9.32 -9.03 10.13
CA LEU A 211 8.92 -9.79 11.31
C LEU A 211 8.45 -11.21 10.96
N ALA A 212 7.66 -11.35 9.89
CA ALA A 212 7.26 -12.68 9.41
C ALA A 212 8.46 -13.51 8.96
N ALA A 213 9.44 -12.92 8.27
CA ALA A 213 10.66 -13.59 7.85
C ALA A 213 11.54 -14.00 9.05
N MET A 214 11.65 -13.13 10.08
CA MET A 214 12.36 -13.45 11.33
C MET A 214 11.72 -14.63 12.06
N LEU A 215 10.41 -14.69 12.14
CA LEU A 215 9.67 -15.83 12.72
C LEU A 215 9.87 -17.13 11.95
N LEU A 216 10.22 -17.05 10.66
CA LEU A 216 10.60 -18.19 9.83
C LEU A 216 12.09 -18.58 9.96
N GLY A 217 12.90 -17.78 10.67
CA GLY A 217 14.30 -18.05 10.93
C GLY A 217 15.30 -17.28 10.06
N VAL A 218 14.85 -16.27 9.30
CA VAL A 218 15.75 -15.33 8.61
C VAL A 218 16.33 -14.35 9.67
N THR A 219 17.65 -14.10 9.62
CA THR A 219 18.24 -13.14 10.56
C THR A 219 17.75 -11.72 10.31
N PRO A 220 17.61 -10.87 11.35
CA PRO A 220 17.09 -9.50 11.22
C PRO A 220 17.84 -8.67 10.19
N GLU A 221 19.17 -8.73 10.21
CA GLU A 221 20.04 -7.97 9.30
C GLU A 221 19.88 -8.43 7.84
N ALA A 222 19.81 -9.73 7.61
CA ALA A 222 19.60 -10.28 6.28
C ALA A 222 18.21 -9.93 5.74
N ALA A 223 17.17 -9.97 6.60
CA ALA A 223 15.81 -9.57 6.23
C ALA A 223 15.74 -8.07 5.85
N ALA A 224 16.35 -7.20 6.67
CA ALA A 224 16.41 -5.76 6.39
C ALA A 224 17.20 -5.44 5.11
N GLN A 225 18.33 -6.11 4.90
CA GLN A 225 19.15 -5.94 3.70
C GLN A 225 18.40 -6.40 2.45
N ALA A 226 17.73 -7.55 2.48
CA ALA A 226 16.93 -8.03 1.38
C ALA A 226 15.77 -7.06 1.09
N ALA A 227 15.05 -6.60 2.12
CA ALA A 227 13.99 -5.60 1.96
C ALA A 227 14.49 -4.32 1.26
N SER A 228 15.73 -3.91 1.51
CA SER A 228 16.33 -2.70 0.91
C SER A 228 16.51 -2.76 -0.60
N THR A 229 16.51 -3.95 -1.19
CA THR A 229 16.66 -4.20 -2.64
C THR A 229 15.32 -4.40 -3.36
N PHE A 230 14.22 -4.43 -2.62
CA PHE A 230 12.88 -4.57 -3.18
C PHE A 230 12.46 -3.34 -3.98
N LEU A 231 12.09 -3.53 -5.24
CA LEU A 231 11.74 -2.45 -6.16
C LEU A 231 10.24 -2.14 -6.21
N GLY A 232 9.43 -2.91 -5.50
CA GLY A 232 7.98 -2.74 -5.44
C GLY A 232 7.20 -3.83 -6.17
N ALA A 233 5.90 -3.83 -5.95
CA ALA A 233 4.95 -4.55 -6.79
C ALA A 233 4.55 -3.67 -7.98
N SER A 234 4.14 -4.28 -9.08
CA SER A 234 3.66 -3.52 -10.24
C SER A 234 2.43 -2.68 -9.86
N ARG A 235 2.35 -1.50 -10.45
CA ARG A 235 1.31 -0.52 -10.15
C ARG A 235 1.26 -0.11 -8.67
N ARG A 236 2.40 -0.13 -7.95
CA ARG A 236 2.55 0.40 -6.58
C ARG A 236 3.74 1.33 -6.57
N PHE A 237 3.50 2.64 -6.71
CA PHE A 237 4.51 3.68 -6.93
C PHE A 237 5.49 3.29 -8.06
N GLN A 238 4.98 2.70 -9.14
CA GLN A 238 5.81 2.15 -10.20
C GLN A 238 6.26 3.25 -11.15
N MET A 239 7.56 3.51 -11.22
CA MET A 239 8.12 4.41 -12.24
C MET A 239 7.92 3.80 -13.63
N ARG A 240 7.24 4.51 -14.52
CA ARG A 240 6.97 4.10 -15.92
C ARG A 240 8.03 4.64 -16.87
N GLY A 241 8.69 5.72 -16.51
CA GLY A 241 9.75 6.36 -17.30
C GLY A 241 9.88 7.84 -16.96
N GLU A 242 10.83 8.44 -17.66
CA GLU A 242 11.07 9.89 -17.63
C GLU A 242 11.22 10.40 -19.07
N GLU A 243 10.57 11.51 -19.39
CA GLU A 243 10.65 12.14 -20.69
C GLU A 243 10.66 13.66 -20.53
N ASN A 244 11.63 14.35 -21.15
CA ASN A 244 11.81 15.79 -21.07
C ASN A 244 11.87 16.35 -19.63
N GLY A 245 12.51 15.57 -18.71
CA GLY A 245 12.64 15.92 -17.30
C GLY A 245 11.34 15.78 -16.50
N VAL A 246 10.32 15.13 -17.04
CA VAL A 246 9.06 14.79 -16.36
C VAL A 246 9.06 13.31 -16.02
N THR A 247 8.94 12.99 -14.75
CA THR A 247 8.81 11.59 -14.28
C THR A 247 7.36 11.15 -14.33
N VAL A 248 7.09 9.94 -14.85
CA VAL A 248 5.76 9.34 -14.89
C VAL A 248 5.73 8.10 -14.00
N VAL A 249 4.76 8.06 -13.08
CA VAL A 249 4.56 7.01 -12.07
C VAL A 249 3.15 6.45 -12.18
N ASP A 250 2.98 5.13 -12.03
CA ASP A 250 1.68 4.46 -12.03
C ASP A 250 1.38 3.87 -10.66
N ASP A 251 0.15 4.06 -10.17
CA ASP A 251 -0.30 3.49 -8.90
C ASP A 251 -1.73 2.96 -8.97
N TYR A 252 -1.96 1.85 -8.31
CA TYR A 252 -3.25 1.15 -8.26
C TYR A 252 -4.23 1.75 -7.25
N ALA A 253 -3.81 2.74 -6.46
CA ALA A 253 -4.63 3.38 -5.44
C ALA A 253 -6.01 3.78 -5.99
N HIS A 254 -7.07 3.36 -5.31
CA HIS A 254 -8.45 3.56 -5.77
C HIS A 254 -9.44 3.78 -4.60
N HIS A 255 -8.94 3.86 -3.37
CA HIS A 255 -9.66 4.29 -2.18
C HIS A 255 -9.05 5.59 -1.66
N PRO A 256 -9.84 6.52 -1.06
CA PRO A 256 -9.31 7.80 -0.56
C PRO A 256 -8.09 7.67 0.35
N THR A 257 -8.10 6.70 1.27
CA THR A 257 -6.99 6.41 2.18
C THR A 257 -5.71 6.03 1.44
N GLU A 258 -5.82 5.20 0.38
CA GLU A 258 -4.67 4.81 -0.45
C GLU A 258 -4.12 6.02 -1.22
N ILE A 259 -5.00 6.83 -1.82
CA ILE A 259 -4.62 8.04 -2.57
C ILE A 259 -3.93 9.05 -1.66
N SER A 260 -4.46 9.25 -0.46
CA SER A 260 -3.86 10.10 0.57
C SER A 260 -2.43 9.63 0.90
N ALA A 261 -2.26 8.33 1.19
CA ALA A 261 -0.96 7.74 1.50
C ALA A 261 0.03 7.80 0.32
N LEU A 262 -0.46 7.59 -0.91
CA LEU A 262 0.32 7.73 -2.15
C LEU A 262 0.85 9.15 -2.30
N LEU A 263 0.00 10.16 -2.15
CA LEU A 263 0.38 11.56 -2.35
C LEU A 263 1.29 12.09 -1.22
N ASP A 264 1.13 11.60 0.01
CA ASP A 264 2.09 11.85 1.09
C ASP A 264 3.46 11.26 0.75
N ALA A 265 3.52 10.04 0.24
CA ALA A 265 4.74 9.40 -0.22
C ALA A 265 5.36 10.15 -1.42
N ALA A 266 4.52 10.62 -2.36
CA ALA A 266 4.94 11.41 -3.50
C ALA A 266 5.57 12.73 -3.07
N ARG A 267 4.96 13.43 -2.11
CA ARG A 267 5.47 14.69 -1.57
C ARG A 267 6.80 14.50 -0.82
N ARG A 268 6.94 13.41 -0.07
CA ARG A 268 8.22 13.05 0.58
C ARG A 268 9.33 12.74 -0.43
N ARG A 269 9.00 12.00 -1.50
CA ARG A 269 9.94 11.62 -2.55
C ARG A 269 10.33 12.79 -3.44
N TYR A 270 9.40 13.70 -3.72
CA TYR A 270 9.52 14.81 -4.65
C TYR A 270 9.11 16.14 -4.00
N PRO A 271 9.81 16.60 -2.96
CA PRO A 271 9.36 17.72 -2.12
C PRO A 271 9.29 19.06 -2.84
N ARG A 272 9.99 19.20 -3.97
CA ARG A 272 10.07 20.45 -4.75
C ARG A 272 9.41 20.37 -6.12
N SER A 273 8.89 19.21 -6.48
CA SER A 273 8.23 18.99 -7.78
C SER A 273 6.75 19.37 -7.70
N VAL A 274 6.22 19.81 -8.83
CA VAL A 274 4.77 19.88 -9.02
C VAL A 274 4.26 18.46 -9.22
N ILE A 275 3.35 18.02 -8.35
CA ILE A 275 2.72 16.70 -8.40
C ILE A 275 1.42 16.83 -9.18
N ARG A 276 1.35 16.16 -10.35
CA ARG A 276 0.16 16.12 -11.20
C ARG A 276 -0.45 14.73 -11.15
N VAL A 277 -1.77 14.65 -11.12
CA VAL A 277 -2.50 13.39 -11.01
C VAL A 277 -3.51 13.26 -12.13
N LEU A 278 -3.48 12.14 -12.83
CA LEU A 278 -4.55 11.65 -13.68
C LEU A 278 -5.26 10.52 -12.93
N PHE A 279 -6.45 10.78 -12.42
CA PHE A 279 -7.19 9.86 -11.55
C PHE A 279 -8.39 9.25 -12.26
N GLN A 280 -8.48 7.90 -12.24
CA GLN A 280 -9.67 7.16 -12.69
C GLN A 280 -10.40 6.58 -11.47
N PRO A 281 -11.57 7.11 -11.11
CA PRO A 281 -12.39 6.52 -10.05
C PRO A 281 -12.84 5.11 -10.44
N HIS A 282 -12.98 4.25 -9.44
CA HIS A 282 -13.42 2.87 -9.61
C HIS A 282 -14.76 2.65 -8.89
N LEU A 283 -15.78 2.20 -9.62
CA LEU A 283 -17.17 2.02 -9.22
C LEU A 283 -17.94 3.34 -9.00
N PHE A 284 -19.14 3.42 -9.55
CA PHE A 284 -20.04 4.55 -9.35
C PHE A 284 -20.49 4.68 -7.90
N SER A 285 -20.82 3.57 -7.26
CA SER A 285 -21.22 3.53 -5.84
C SER A 285 -20.14 4.11 -4.93
N ARG A 286 -18.89 3.70 -5.12
CA ARG A 286 -17.75 4.19 -4.34
C ARG A 286 -17.50 5.67 -4.61
N THR A 287 -17.56 6.09 -5.87
CA THR A 287 -17.40 7.51 -6.26
C THR A 287 -18.43 8.39 -5.58
N ARG A 288 -19.70 7.96 -5.54
CA ARG A 288 -20.77 8.71 -4.87
C ARG A 288 -20.58 8.75 -3.34
N THR A 289 -20.24 7.61 -2.75
CA THR A 289 -20.12 7.48 -1.28
C THR A 289 -18.96 8.30 -0.73
N PHE A 290 -17.83 8.30 -1.42
CA PHE A 290 -16.58 8.90 -0.94
C PHE A 290 -16.15 10.14 -1.74
N ALA A 291 -17.09 10.87 -2.37
CA ALA A 291 -16.76 12.00 -3.22
C ALA A 291 -15.93 13.07 -2.50
N HIS A 292 -16.30 13.39 -1.26
CA HIS A 292 -15.62 14.40 -0.45
C HIS A 292 -14.24 13.91 0.01
N GLU A 293 -14.15 12.68 0.48
CA GLU A 293 -12.90 12.07 0.91
C GLU A 293 -11.91 11.89 -0.26
N PHE A 294 -12.41 11.60 -1.48
CA PHE A 294 -11.59 11.63 -2.69
C PHE A 294 -11.05 13.02 -2.96
N ALA A 295 -11.89 14.04 -2.88
CA ALA A 295 -11.46 15.43 -3.07
C ALA A 295 -10.42 15.85 -2.03
N GLU A 296 -10.63 15.52 -0.75
CA GLU A 296 -9.64 15.76 0.32
C GLU A 296 -8.31 15.04 0.05
N ALA A 297 -8.34 13.75 -0.32
CA ALA A 297 -7.13 13.01 -0.64
C ALA A 297 -6.37 13.60 -1.82
N LEU A 298 -7.09 13.94 -2.90
CA LEU A 298 -6.52 14.50 -4.13
C LEU A 298 -5.99 15.93 -3.94
N SER A 299 -6.48 16.69 -2.95
CA SER A 299 -5.99 18.05 -2.66
C SER A 299 -4.53 18.12 -2.23
N LYS A 300 -3.89 16.99 -1.94
CA LYS A 300 -2.45 16.89 -1.68
C LYS A 300 -1.59 17.01 -2.94
N ALA A 301 -2.18 16.85 -4.13
CA ALA A 301 -1.53 17.10 -5.42
C ALA A 301 -1.69 18.56 -5.84
N ASP A 302 -0.86 19.04 -6.77
CA ASP A 302 -0.89 20.43 -7.24
C ASP A 302 -1.83 20.64 -8.43
N ASP A 303 -2.08 19.60 -9.25
CA ASP A 303 -2.95 19.65 -10.44
C ASP A 303 -3.56 18.27 -10.69
N VAL A 304 -4.88 18.17 -10.76
CA VAL A 304 -5.61 16.92 -10.87
C VAL A 304 -6.58 16.95 -12.06
N ILE A 305 -6.53 15.90 -12.88
CA ILE A 305 -7.59 15.59 -13.83
C ILE A 305 -8.27 14.28 -13.40
N VAL A 306 -9.57 14.35 -13.14
CA VAL A 306 -10.41 13.18 -12.90
C VAL A 306 -11.00 12.74 -14.23
N THR A 307 -10.76 11.48 -14.61
CA THR A 307 -11.32 10.92 -15.86
C THR A 307 -12.55 10.07 -15.61
N GLY A 308 -13.16 9.56 -16.69
CA GLY A 308 -14.36 8.75 -16.60
C GLY A 308 -14.22 7.56 -15.66
N ILE A 309 -15.28 7.23 -14.94
CA ILE A 309 -15.31 6.18 -13.92
C ILE A 309 -15.16 4.80 -14.56
N PHE A 310 -14.27 3.97 -14.00
CA PHE A 310 -14.19 2.55 -14.36
C PHE A 310 -15.35 1.79 -13.70
N PRO A 311 -16.31 1.27 -14.46
CA PRO A 311 -17.56 0.74 -13.90
C PRO A 311 -17.42 -0.63 -13.25
N ALA A 312 -16.39 -1.42 -13.62
CA ALA A 312 -16.19 -2.81 -13.22
C ALA A 312 -17.49 -3.63 -13.41
N ARG A 313 -18.19 -3.93 -12.31
CA ARG A 313 -19.44 -4.72 -12.30
C ARG A 313 -20.72 -3.87 -12.30
N GLU A 314 -20.61 -2.54 -12.22
CA GLU A 314 -21.75 -1.62 -12.14
C GLU A 314 -22.14 -1.08 -13.52
N LEU A 315 -23.37 -0.60 -13.65
CA LEU A 315 -23.87 -0.01 -14.87
C LEU A 315 -24.20 1.47 -14.65
N GLN A 316 -23.76 2.35 -15.55
CA GLN A 316 -24.02 3.79 -15.48
C GLN A 316 -25.50 4.14 -15.31
N ARG A 317 -26.40 3.37 -15.93
CA ARG A 317 -27.86 3.59 -15.83
C ARG A 317 -28.42 3.49 -14.41
N ASP A 318 -27.71 2.78 -13.52
CA ASP A 318 -28.11 2.60 -12.12
C ASP A 318 -27.59 3.77 -11.23
N PHE A 319 -26.72 4.60 -11.82
CA PHE A 319 -26.09 5.78 -11.20
C PHE A 319 -26.07 6.97 -12.17
N PRO A 320 -27.23 7.45 -12.65
CA PRO A 320 -27.31 8.44 -13.73
C PRO A 320 -26.77 9.82 -13.35
N ASP A 321 -26.66 10.09 -12.04
CA ASP A 321 -26.21 11.33 -11.42
C ASP A 321 -24.71 11.30 -11.06
N VAL A 322 -24.00 10.19 -11.27
CA VAL A 322 -22.61 10.01 -10.87
C VAL A 322 -21.66 10.04 -12.06
N SER A 323 -20.68 10.93 -12.01
CA SER A 323 -19.66 11.09 -13.05
C SER A 323 -18.34 11.57 -12.43
N ALA A 324 -17.33 11.83 -13.25
CA ALA A 324 -16.09 12.47 -12.80
C ALA A 324 -16.34 13.82 -12.11
N MET A 325 -17.38 14.55 -12.55
CA MET A 325 -17.78 15.82 -11.92
C MET A 325 -18.19 15.67 -10.47
N THR A 326 -18.70 14.53 -10.04
CA THR A 326 -19.10 14.28 -8.64
C THR A 326 -17.98 14.57 -7.65
N ILE A 327 -16.73 14.21 -7.99
CA ILE A 327 -15.54 14.51 -7.15
C ILE A 327 -15.14 15.98 -7.30
N VAL A 328 -15.19 16.52 -8.52
CA VAL A 328 -14.82 17.93 -8.78
C VAL A 328 -15.78 18.88 -8.06
N ASP A 329 -17.07 18.57 -8.05
CA ASP A 329 -18.06 19.36 -7.31
C ASP A 329 -17.83 19.30 -5.80
N ALA A 330 -17.49 18.12 -5.26
CA ALA A 330 -17.14 17.96 -3.85
C ALA A 330 -15.84 18.70 -3.46
N ALA A 331 -14.94 18.93 -4.42
CA ALA A 331 -13.69 19.64 -4.19
C ALA A 331 -13.86 21.16 -4.00
N GLN A 332 -15.03 21.74 -4.30
CA GLN A 332 -15.28 23.18 -4.12
C GLN A 332 -15.18 23.62 -2.66
N ASP A 333 -15.47 22.72 -1.74
CA ASP A 333 -15.42 22.97 -0.30
C ASP A 333 -14.10 22.54 0.35
N VAL A 334 -13.14 22.00 -0.43
CA VAL A 334 -11.86 21.52 0.06
C VAL A 334 -10.78 22.61 -0.08
N PRO A 335 -10.13 23.03 1.03
CA PRO A 335 -9.02 23.99 0.95
C PRO A 335 -7.86 23.44 0.14
N HIS A 336 -7.30 24.25 -0.76
CA HIS A 336 -6.13 23.90 -1.55
C HIS A 336 -5.08 25.02 -1.56
N ALA A 337 -3.81 24.67 -1.26
CA ALA A 337 -2.74 25.64 -1.05
C ALA A 337 -2.20 26.31 -2.33
N SER A 338 -2.34 25.64 -3.47
CA SER A 338 -1.82 26.10 -4.76
C SER A 338 -2.90 26.44 -5.77
N ALA A 339 -4.02 27.03 -5.32
CA ALA A 339 -5.01 27.60 -6.23
C ALA A 339 -4.33 28.63 -7.16
N GLN A 340 -3.74 28.16 -8.28
CA GLN A 340 -3.00 29.00 -9.22
C GLN A 340 -3.98 29.82 -10.06
N GLY A 341 -4.00 31.12 -9.83
CA GLY A 341 -4.55 32.12 -10.73
C GLY A 341 -6.08 32.18 -10.84
N ASP A 342 -6.75 31.12 -11.17
CA ASP A 342 -8.22 30.99 -11.25
C ASP A 342 -8.84 30.11 -10.16
N GLY A 343 -8.02 29.56 -9.28
CA GLY A 343 -8.45 28.72 -8.17
C GLY A 343 -8.75 27.26 -8.53
N THR A 344 -8.57 26.84 -9.78
CA THR A 344 -8.94 25.50 -10.24
C THR A 344 -7.75 24.57 -10.22
N TRP A 345 -7.61 23.76 -9.16
CA TRP A 345 -6.58 22.72 -9.04
C TRP A 345 -7.04 21.34 -9.52
N ILE A 346 -8.36 21.15 -9.72
CA ILE A 346 -8.99 19.90 -10.13
C ILE A 346 -9.99 20.13 -11.26
N SER A 347 -10.01 19.24 -12.23
CA SER A 347 -10.94 19.30 -13.36
C SER A 347 -11.37 17.90 -13.79
N ALA A 348 -12.52 17.78 -14.49
CA ALA A 348 -12.99 16.52 -15.05
C ALA A 348 -12.84 16.50 -16.56
N VAL A 349 -12.35 15.38 -17.11
CA VAL A 349 -12.24 15.09 -18.54
C VAL A 349 -12.54 13.62 -18.76
N ASP A 350 -13.73 13.26 -19.22
CA ASP A 350 -14.19 11.86 -19.28
C ASP A 350 -13.33 10.96 -20.18
N ASP A 351 -12.83 11.48 -21.30
CA ASP A 351 -11.94 10.74 -22.19
C ASP A 351 -10.52 10.69 -21.61
N MET A 352 -10.06 9.50 -21.23
CA MET A 352 -8.75 9.28 -20.64
C MET A 352 -7.59 9.72 -21.55
N GLN A 353 -7.71 9.51 -22.87
CA GLN A 353 -6.62 9.87 -23.79
C GLN A 353 -6.51 11.38 -23.93
N VAL A 354 -7.65 12.06 -24.03
CA VAL A 354 -7.70 13.53 -24.04
C VAL A 354 -7.14 14.06 -22.71
N ALA A 355 -7.58 13.51 -21.60
CA ALA A 355 -7.11 13.86 -20.25
C ALA A 355 -5.59 13.71 -20.10
N ALA A 356 -5.03 12.59 -20.56
CA ALA A 356 -3.60 12.31 -20.52
C ALA A 356 -2.79 13.31 -21.37
N GLN A 357 -3.28 13.63 -22.57
CA GLN A 357 -2.64 14.63 -23.45
C GLN A 357 -2.71 16.03 -22.86
N MET A 358 -3.85 16.43 -22.29
CA MET A 358 -4.02 17.72 -21.61
C MET A 358 -3.07 17.85 -20.43
N LEU A 359 -2.94 16.80 -19.61
CA LEU A 359 -2.04 16.79 -18.47
C LEU A 359 -0.58 16.91 -18.93
N ALA A 360 -0.20 16.14 -19.96
CA ALA A 360 1.13 16.20 -20.56
C ALA A 360 1.48 17.64 -21.07
N MET A 361 0.50 18.35 -21.68
CA MET A 361 0.71 19.73 -22.14
C MET A 361 0.96 20.73 -20.99
N ARG A 362 0.45 20.47 -19.80
CA ARG A 362 0.66 21.33 -18.61
C ARG A 362 2.02 21.09 -17.94
N CYS A 363 2.65 19.95 -18.20
CA CYS A 363 3.91 19.56 -17.54
C CYS A 363 5.08 20.46 -17.90
N ARG A 364 5.97 20.63 -16.93
CA ARG A 364 7.27 21.31 -17.07
C ARG A 364 8.38 20.36 -16.61
N PRO A 365 9.64 20.56 -17.02
CA PRO A 365 10.76 19.81 -16.46
C PRO A 365 10.73 19.87 -14.93
N THR A 366 11.04 18.74 -14.28
CA THR A 366 10.95 18.49 -12.84
C THR A 366 9.57 18.18 -12.28
N ASP A 367 8.49 18.28 -13.07
CA ASP A 367 7.18 17.80 -12.63
C ASP A 367 7.14 16.27 -12.52
N VAL A 368 6.24 15.76 -11.69
CA VAL A 368 5.96 14.34 -11.57
C VAL A 368 4.49 14.08 -11.83
N VAL A 369 4.21 13.16 -12.73
CA VAL A 369 2.84 12.78 -13.12
C VAL A 369 2.52 11.41 -12.58
N PHE A 370 1.40 11.28 -11.87
CA PHE A 370 0.86 10.02 -11.41
C PHE A 370 -0.37 9.62 -12.23
N THR A 371 -0.38 8.40 -12.77
CA THR A 371 -1.61 7.72 -13.20
C THR A 371 -2.13 6.89 -12.04
N VAL A 372 -3.36 7.17 -11.58
CA VAL A 372 -3.89 6.62 -10.32
C VAL A 372 -5.25 5.96 -10.57
N GLY A 373 -5.40 4.71 -10.14
CA GLY A 373 -6.66 3.97 -10.23
C GLY A 373 -6.50 2.47 -10.50
N ALA A 374 -7.51 1.69 -10.16
CA ALA A 374 -7.52 0.22 -10.33
C ALA A 374 -7.86 -0.25 -11.74
N GLY A 375 -8.40 0.65 -12.60
CA GLY A 375 -8.83 0.35 -13.95
C GLY A 375 -7.71 0.39 -15.00
N ASP A 376 -8.09 0.75 -16.21
CA ASP A 376 -7.24 0.79 -17.40
C ASP A 376 -6.41 2.08 -17.53
N ILE A 377 -6.52 2.99 -16.56
CA ILE A 377 -5.72 4.22 -16.45
C ILE A 377 -4.20 3.98 -16.56
N THR A 378 -3.72 2.81 -16.14
CA THR A 378 -2.30 2.41 -16.23
C THR A 378 -1.73 2.52 -17.65
N ALA A 379 -2.57 2.35 -18.68
CA ALA A 379 -2.17 2.51 -20.08
C ALA A 379 -1.80 3.96 -20.43
N MET A 380 -2.31 4.93 -19.67
CA MET A 380 -2.08 6.36 -19.93
C MET A 380 -0.65 6.80 -19.60
N GLY A 381 0.08 6.05 -18.80
CA GLY A 381 1.50 6.32 -18.56
C GLY A 381 2.32 6.37 -19.86
N ALA A 382 2.09 5.41 -20.77
CA ALA A 382 2.74 5.38 -22.10
C ALA A 382 2.26 6.56 -23.00
N VAL A 383 0.98 6.90 -22.94
CA VAL A 383 0.41 8.03 -23.70
C VAL A 383 1.03 9.35 -23.27
N ILE A 384 1.17 9.56 -21.94
CA ILE A 384 1.80 10.76 -21.38
C ILE A 384 3.27 10.85 -21.80
N LEU A 385 4.05 9.78 -21.66
CA LEU A 385 5.46 9.74 -22.08
C LEU A 385 5.62 10.07 -23.57
N HIS A 386 4.77 9.47 -24.43
CA HIS A 386 4.77 9.74 -25.87
C HIS A 386 4.44 11.22 -26.16
N ALA A 387 3.41 11.77 -25.50
CA ALA A 387 3.00 13.16 -25.69
C ALA A 387 4.08 14.15 -25.21
N LEU A 388 4.79 13.83 -24.12
CA LEU A 388 5.94 14.61 -23.65
C LEU A 388 7.07 14.62 -24.69
N GLY A 389 7.42 13.44 -25.26
CA GLY A 389 8.45 13.32 -26.28
C GLY A 389 8.14 14.08 -27.58
N ALA A 390 6.86 14.11 -27.98
CA ALA A 390 6.43 14.82 -29.20
C ALA A 390 6.49 16.35 -29.09
N ARG A 391 6.64 16.92 -27.90
CA ARG A 391 6.71 18.40 -27.70
C ARG A 391 8.04 19.03 -28.15
N HIS A 392 9.07 18.24 -28.44
CA HIS A 392 10.41 18.70 -28.84
C HIS A 392 10.73 18.50 -30.32
N ASN A 393 9.77 17.97 -31.10
CA ASN A 393 9.82 17.88 -32.57
C ASN A 393 8.89 18.92 -33.20
#